data_aeb471f374f693b5edaf2a8b3e24d2a8
#
_entry.id   aeb471f374f693b5edaf2a8b3e24d2a8
#
_cell.length_a   1.000
_cell.length_b   1.000
_cell.length_c   1.000
_cell.angle_alpha   90.00
_cell.angle_beta   90.00
_cell.angle_gamma   90.00
#
_symmetry.space_group_name_H-M   'P 1'
#
loop_
_entity.id
_entity.type
_entity.pdbx_description
1 polymer ?
#
loop_
_entity_poly.entity_id
_entity_poly.type
_entity_poly.pdbx_seq_one_letter_code
_entity_poly.pdbx_strand_id
1 'polypeptide(L)'
;MKKRLISLLLAFSMMLTFLPAGAVSAFAEENTIDPEKGELLQSGVTINDKFIEEHNGATTYQMRNNYASGVTISASKKVTINITGNIDYNGTLFNVLNSGNVTVENNKNYTVRGGARVVSLVQGTITVNGGTYYGSGTETFLNFRYNQGVMWLNDINVIASGDNAVNNQGGKVHIKGGTYTSNSSPVIYNQTWDRDAGVAELVGIMTLTDVTVESTSSGKGTGVLNTGNLTITGGKVTAPGPALNSYLKGETTVESGDFSSTRDCAVRVYEKLYLKGGTFTAPNGSAIQSGDDSAYTEISGGTIKDSKVGVKVVKGSVDLKKTTFQGNNIDIYLQEDQVITIESSFKNAATIDCADPKDGRQLTTATTGAKYQKDLNLTSANEDYLVGYKTEDGKEYRCLSKKVGVTVSDPEGEVKAGDPAKFTVTLTHENSTGTGILTFGDKNSEIEYKDKNGEYKPMPEGGLKINLGNGEVEHEFRITPKETGKQTLTAAVKQGENKLAKDEKDFVVSEMPILTLKDGVITSVTVPGKNGADPEDITEIVKKNANE
;
A
#
# COMPACT_ATOMS: atom_id res chain seq x y z
N MET A 1 -14.70 19.50 -8.48
CA MET A 1 -15.08 18.09 -8.36
C MET A 1 -15.72 17.69 -7.02
N LYS A 2 -15.30 18.23 -5.86
CA LYS A 2 -15.88 17.88 -4.53
C LYS A 2 -17.39 18.17 -4.37
N LYS A 3 -17.95 19.20 -5.02
CA LYS A 3 -19.38 19.53 -4.90
C LYS A 3 -20.33 18.59 -5.67
N ARG A 4 -19.85 17.90 -6.73
CA ARG A 4 -20.67 16.93 -7.49
C ARG A 4 -20.75 15.55 -6.82
N LEU A 5 -19.72 15.17 -6.04
CA LEU A 5 -19.74 13.90 -5.30
C LEU A 5 -20.70 13.94 -4.11
N ILE A 6 -20.79 15.09 -3.42
CA ILE A 6 -21.73 15.29 -2.30
C ILE A 6 -23.17 15.29 -2.78
N SER A 7 -23.46 15.86 -3.96
CA SER A 7 -24.80 15.84 -4.54
C SER A 7 -25.26 14.44 -4.96
N LEU A 8 -24.32 13.58 -5.40
CA LEU A 8 -24.63 12.18 -5.76
C LEU A 8 -24.90 11.31 -4.51
N LEU A 9 -24.13 11.51 -3.44
CA LEU A 9 -24.37 10.83 -2.16
C LEU A 9 -25.69 11.27 -1.50
N LEU A 10 -26.03 12.56 -1.57
CA LEU A 10 -27.31 13.06 -1.06
C LEU A 10 -28.51 12.55 -1.87
N ALA A 11 -28.37 12.45 -3.20
CA ALA A 11 -29.41 11.89 -4.07
C ALA A 11 -29.63 10.38 -3.80
N PHE A 12 -28.57 9.61 -3.53
CA PHE A 12 -28.69 8.21 -3.18
C PHE A 12 -29.30 8.00 -1.78
N SER A 13 -28.96 8.85 -0.82
CA SER A 13 -29.56 8.83 0.54
C SER A 13 -31.03 9.24 0.53
N MET A 14 -31.43 10.18 -0.34
CA MET A 14 -32.83 10.59 -0.49
C MET A 14 -33.69 9.57 -1.24
N MET A 15 -33.13 8.75 -2.15
CA MET A 15 -33.89 7.67 -2.78
C MET A 15 -34.24 6.52 -1.84
N LEU A 16 -33.47 6.32 -0.76
CA LEU A 16 -33.78 5.29 0.25
C LEU A 16 -34.87 5.73 1.26
N THR A 17 -35.18 7.03 1.34
CA THR A 17 -36.16 7.56 2.31
C THR A 17 -37.55 7.80 1.74
N PHE A 18 -37.75 7.65 0.44
CA PHE A 18 -39.06 7.84 -0.24
C PHE A 18 -39.65 6.56 -0.79
N LEU A 19 -39.47 5.42 -0.17
CA LEU A 19 -40.38 4.30 -0.35
C LEU A 19 -41.53 4.53 0.67
N PRO A 20 -42.74 4.84 0.21
CA PRO A 20 -43.85 4.99 1.13
C PRO A 20 -44.07 3.68 1.85
N ALA A 21 -44.14 3.74 3.19
CA ALA A 21 -44.49 2.61 4.04
C ALA A 21 -45.86 1.98 3.75
N GLY A 22 -46.49 2.38 2.66
CA GLY A 22 -47.79 1.92 2.20
C GLY A 22 -47.80 1.20 0.84
N ALA A 23 -46.65 1.03 0.18
CA ALA A 23 -46.60 0.33 -1.12
C ALA A 23 -46.31 -1.18 -1.00
N VAL A 24 -46.53 -1.76 0.17
CA VAL A 24 -46.52 -3.20 0.38
C VAL A 24 -47.97 -3.71 0.43
N SER A 25 -48.76 -3.30 -0.50
CA SER A 25 -50.05 -3.96 -0.70
C SER A 25 -50.35 -4.00 -2.19
N ALA A 26 -50.64 -5.19 -2.64
CA ALA A 26 -51.13 -5.58 -3.93
C ALA A 26 -50.11 -6.18 -4.91
N PHE A 27 -49.47 -7.26 -4.53
CA PHE A 27 -49.50 -8.46 -5.34
C PHE A 27 -49.83 -9.60 -4.38
N ALA A 28 -51.10 -9.78 -4.13
CA ALA A 28 -51.62 -11.08 -3.73
C ALA A 28 -51.43 -12.00 -4.97
N GLU A 29 -50.21 -12.54 -5.16
CA GLU A 29 -50.05 -13.73 -5.97
C GLU A 29 -50.91 -14.78 -5.30
N GLU A 30 -51.85 -15.30 -6.05
CA GLU A 30 -52.74 -16.40 -5.65
C GLU A 30 -51.98 -17.43 -4.84
N ASN A 31 -52.56 -17.83 -3.72
CA ASN A 31 -52.06 -18.81 -2.76
C ASN A 31 -52.07 -20.24 -3.37
N THR A 32 -51.79 -20.43 -4.63
CA THR A 32 -51.66 -21.72 -5.25
C THR A 32 -50.34 -22.35 -4.89
N ILE A 33 -50.40 -23.40 -4.10
CA ILE A 33 -49.26 -24.30 -3.85
C ILE A 33 -48.90 -24.88 -5.23
N ASP A 34 -47.67 -24.56 -5.69
CA ASP A 34 -47.15 -25.13 -6.93
C ASP A 34 -46.75 -26.59 -6.63
N PRO A 35 -47.49 -27.58 -7.14
CA PRO A 35 -47.24 -28.97 -6.79
C PRO A 35 -45.87 -29.47 -7.27
N GLU A 36 -45.25 -28.82 -8.27
CA GLU A 36 -43.91 -29.14 -8.75
C GLU A 36 -42.81 -28.68 -7.77
N LYS A 37 -43.12 -27.74 -6.89
CA LYS A 37 -42.18 -27.22 -5.89
C LYS A 37 -42.28 -27.86 -4.51
N GLY A 38 -43.15 -28.85 -4.36
CA GLY A 38 -43.35 -29.65 -3.15
C GLY A 38 -44.35 -29.08 -2.15
N GLU A 39 -44.46 -29.70 -1.00
CA GLU A 39 -45.38 -29.36 0.08
C GLU A 39 -44.91 -28.11 0.85
N LEU A 40 -45.82 -27.27 1.32
CA LEU A 40 -45.52 -26.11 2.15
C LEU A 40 -45.13 -26.54 3.57
N LEU A 41 -43.90 -26.23 3.97
CA LEU A 41 -43.40 -26.49 5.31
C LEU A 41 -44.10 -25.63 6.37
N GLN A 42 -44.35 -26.23 7.50
CA GLN A 42 -44.83 -25.53 8.70
C GLN A 42 -43.65 -25.02 9.55
N SER A 43 -43.93 -24.01 10.34
CA SER A 43 -42.98 -23.48 11.33
C SER A 43 -42.59 -24.54 12.37
N GLY A 44 -41.27 -24.60 12.72
CA GLY A 44 -40.76 -25.50 13.76
C GLY A 44 -40.63 -26.96 13.38
N VAL A 45 -40.84 -27.31 12.11
CA VAL A 45 -40.77 -28.71 11.66
C VAL A 45 -39.35 -29.25 11.72
N THR A 46 -39.24 -30.56 12.03
CA THR A 46 -37.98 -31.30 11.90
C THR A 46 -38.08 -32.30 10.75
N ILE A 47 -37.31 -32.09 9.68
CA ILE A 47 -37.20 -32.99 8.55
C ILE A 47 -36.11 -34.01 8.86
N ASN A 48 -36.52 -35.23 9.21
CA ASN A 48 -35.67 -36.40 9.39
C ASN A 48 -36.19 -37.54 8.49
N ASP A 49 -35.57 -38.68 8.51
CA ASP A 49 -35.98 -39.80 7.66
C ASP A 49 -37.41 -40.28 7.95
N LYS A 50 -37.85 -40.25 9.22
CA LYS A 50 -39.24 -40.59 9.61
C LYS A 50 -40.23 -39.56 9.04
N PHE A 51 -39.93 -38.26 9.12
CA PHE A 51 -40.76 -37.22 8.49
C PHE A 51 -40.93 -37.45 7.00
N ILE A 52 -39.84 -37.81 6.29
CA ILE A 52 -39.87 -38.12 4.86
C ILE A 52 -40.75 -39.34 4.58
N GLU A 53 -40.68 -40.38 5.39
CA GLU A 53 -41.54 -41.57 5.28
C GLU A 53 -43.02 -41.24 5.47
N GLU A 54 -43.34 -40.46 6.51
CA GLU A 54 -44.71 -40.00 6.81
C GLU A 54 -45.30 -39.10 5.71
N HIS A 55 -44.45 -38.47 4.90
CA HIS A 55 -44.82 -37.61 3.78
C HIS A 55 -44.58 -38.33 2.42
N ASN A 56 -44.84 -39.63 2.36
CA ASN A 56 -44.75 -40.47 1.15
C ASN A 56 -43.39 -40.41 0.44
N GLY A 57 -42.31 -40.23 1.18
CA GLY A 57 -40.96 -40.15 0.65
C GLY A 57 -40.59 -38.80 0.01
N ALA A 58 -41.44 -37.79 0.19
CA ALA A 58 -41.16 -36.44 -0.34
C ALA A 58 -39.87 -35.87 0.23
N THR A 59 -39.03 -35.29 -0.64
CA THR A 59 -37.78 -34.64 -0.31
C THR A 59 -37.70 -33.19 -0.81
N THR A 60 -38.77 -32.69 -1.43
CA THR A 60 -38.88 -31.34 -1.95
C THR A 60 -40.02 -30.62 -1.26
N TYR A 61 -39.74 -29.45 -0.74
CA TYR A 61 -40.67 -28.63 0.05
C TYR A 61 -40.64 -27.18 -0.37
N GLN A 62 -41.68 -26.42 0.01
CA GLN A 62 -41.77 -24.97 -0.20
C GLN A 62 -41.72 -24.20 1.13
N MET A 63 -41.17 -23.02 1.08
CA MET A 63 -41.22 -22.06 2.20
C MET A 63 -41.63 -20.66 1.73
N ARG A 64 -42.54 -20.05 2.48
CA ARG A 64 -42.98 -18.64 2.31
C ARG A 64 -43.68 -18.16 3.57
N ASN A 65 -43.89 -16.85 3.70
CA ASN A 65 -44.58 -16.21 4.82
C ASN A 65 -43.77 -16.25 6.15
N ASN A 66 -44.45 -16.30 7.29
CA ASN A 66 -43.86 -16.14 8.60
C ASN A 66 -43.54 -17.48 9.27
N TYR A 67 -42.34 -17.55 9.84
CA TYR A 67 -41.90 -18.70 10.65
C TYR A 67 -41.57 -18.26 12.08
N ALA A 68 -42.43 -18.64 13.03
CA ALA A 68 -42.19 -18.37 14.46
C ALA A 68 -40.99 -19.18 14.99
N SER A 69 -40.71 -20.31 14.42
CA SER A 69 -39.54 -21.16 14.66
C SER A 69 -39.00 -21.66 13.31
N GLY A 70 -37.69 -21.82 13.19
CA GLY A 70 -37.08 -22.33 11.96
C GLY A 70 -37.33 -23.84 11.73
N VAL A 71 -36.70 -24.33 10.67
CA VAL A 71 -36.75 -25.72 10.25
C VAL A 71 -35.46 -26.42 10.65
N THR A 72 -35.58 -27.59 11.28
CA THR A 72 -34.44 -28.47 11.59
C THR A 72 -34.34 -29.56 10.56
N ILE A 73 -33.17 -29.81 9.99
CA ILE A 73 -32.92 -30.82 8.98
C ILE A 73 -31.86 -31.80 9.48
N SER A 74 -32.24 -33.09 9.58
CA SER A 74 -31.35 -34.17 10.00
C SER A 74 -31.54 -35.45 9.18
N ALA A 75 -32.23 -35.34 8.04
CA ALA A 75 -32.49 -36.49 7.15
C ALA A 75 -31.20 -36.95 6.45
N SER A 76 -31.07 -38.27 6.27
CA SER A 76 -29.99 -38.88 5.49
C SER A 76 -30.12 -38.65 3.98
N LYS A 77 -31.36 -38.46 3.51
CA LYS A 77 -31.67 -38.14 2.11
C LYS A 77 -31.46 -36.65 1.83
N LYS A 78 -31.10 -36.31 0.59
CA LYS A 78 -31.02 -34.92 0.15
C LYS A 78 -32.40 -34.26 0.17
N VAL A 79 -32.52 -33.14 0.84
CA VAL A 79 -33.72 -32.31 0.94
C VAL A 79 -33.59 -31.07 0.09
N THR A 80 -34.60 -30.72 -0.69
CA THR A 80 -34.67 -29.47 -1.43
C THR A 80 -35.75 -28.57 -0.85
N ILE A 81 -35.44 -27.33 -0.55
CA ILE A 81 -36.38 -26.33 -0.03
C ILE A 81 -36.43 -25.15 -1.01
N ASN A 82 -37.60 -24.97 -1.63
CA ASN A 82 -37.86 -23.89 -2.57
C ASN A 82 -38.43 -22.69 -1.81
N ILE A 83 -37.75 -21.57 -1.85
CA ILE A 83 -38.30 -20.29 -1.36
C ILE A 83 -39.23 -19.74 -2.43
N THR A 84 -40.54 -19.73 -2.12
CA THR A 84 -41.60 -19.35 -3.07
C THR A 84 -42.30 -18.04 -2.73
N GLY A 85 -41.83 -17.32 -1.73
CA GLY A 85 -42.26 -15.99 -1.31
C GLY A 85 -41.32 -15.39 -0.26
N ASN A 86 -41.53 -14.12 0.09
CA ASN A 86 -40.78 -13.52 1.17
C ASN A 86 -41.00 -14.26 2.49
N ILE A 87 -39.96 -14.32 3.30
CA ILE A 87 -39.99 -15.00 4.61
C ILE A 87 -39.58 -14.01 5.69
N ASP A 88 -40.41 -13.92 6.75
CA ASP A 88 -40.04 -13.34 8.04
C ASP A 88 -39.93 -14.48 9.06
N TYR A 89 -38.87 -14.47 9.87
CA TYR A 89 -38.61 -15.56 10.82
C TYR A 89 -38.04 -15.06 12.15
N ASN A 90 -38.16 -15.92 13.18
CA ASN A 90 -37.52 -15.72 14.49
C ASN A 90 -36.48 -16.83 14.73
N GLY A 91 -35.44 -16.51 15.52
CA GLY A 91 -34.39 -17.47 15.88
C GLY A 91 -33.49 -17.86 14.70
N THR A 92 -33.30 -19.15 14.46
CA THR A 92 -32.51 -19.70 13.34
C THR A 92 -33.45 -20.31 12.31
N LEU A 93 -33.36 -19.87 11.05
CA LEU A 93 -34.28 -20.37 10.00
C LEU A 93 -33.99 -21.84 9.61
N PHE A 94 -32.71 -22.14 9.28
CA PHE A 94 -32.28 -23.49 8.93
C PHE A 94 -31.23 -23.99 9.93
N ASN A 95 -31.60 -25.04 10.68
CA ASN A 95 -30.70 -25.72 11.59
C ASN A 95 -30.36 -27.11 11.02
N VAL A 96 -29.16 -27.26 10.46
CA VAL A 96 -28.72 -28.50 9.80
C VAL A 96 -27.86 -29.28 10.77
N LEU A 97 -28.35 -30.47 11.13
CA LEU A 97 -27.76 -31.38 12.12
C LEU A 97 -27.36 -32.72 11.48
N ASN A 98 -26.47 -33.41 12.15
CA ASN A 98 -26.01 -34.77 11.78
C ASN A 98 -25.52 -34.82 10.32
N SER A 99 -26.02 -35.73 9.53
CA SER A 99 -25.67 -35.92 8.12
C SER A 99 -26.61 -35.20 7.14
N GLY A 100 -27.38 -34.23 7.62
CA GLY A 100 -28.34 -33.49 6.79
C GLY A 100 -27.71 -32.94 5.51
N ASN A 101 -28.38 -33.16 4.37
CA ASN A 101 -27.96 -32.64 3.07
C ASN A 101 -29.11 -31.82 2.48
N VAL A 102 -28.90 -30.49 2.40
CA VAL A 102 -29.97 -29.55 2.07
C VAL A 102 -29.55 -28.66 0.90
N THR A 103 -30.50 -28.46 -0.01
CA THR A 103 -30.41 -27.41 -1.03
C THR A 103 -31.55 -26.42 -0.82
N VAL A 104 -31.24 -25.15 -0.67
CA VAL A 104 -32.21 -24.05 -0.62
C VAL A 104 -32.15 -23.30 -1.95
N GLU A 105 -33.29 -23.24 -2.65
CA GLU A 105 -33.44 -22.58 -3.93
C GLU A 105 -34.27 -21.30 -3.77
N ASN A 106 -33.66 -20.15 -4.02
CA ASN A 106 -34.34 -18.86 -4.01
C ASN A 106 -34.17 -18.12 -5.36
N ASN A 107 -34.57 -18.76 -6.41
CA ASN A 107 -34.32 -18.37 -7.80
C ASN A 107 -35.04 -17.07 -8.22
N LYS A 108 -36.04 -16.62 -7.47
CA LYS A 108 -36.76 -15.37 -7.70
C LYS A 108 -36.28 -14.20 -6.81
N ASN A 109 -35.15 -14.37 -6.11
CA ASN A 109 -34.58 -13.38 -5.19
C ASN A 109 -35.56 -12.88 -4.10
N TYR A 110 -36.40 -13.76 -3.59
CA TYR A 110 -37.24 -13.41 -2.45
C TYR A 110 -36.40 -13.02 -1.24
N THR A 111 -36.96 -12.13 -0.45
CA THR A 111 -36.33 -11.60 0.75
C THR A 111 -36.59 -12.52 1.94
N VAL A 112 -35.54 -12.86 2.68
CA VAL A 112 -35.58 -13.62 3.91
C VAL A 112 -35.10 -12.72 5.04
N ARG A 113 -35.98 -12.36 5.96
CA ARG A 113 -35.72 -11.37 7.04
C ARG A 113 -36.05 -11.92 8.41
N GLY A 114 -35.36 -11.45 9.40
CA GLY A 114 -35.72 -11.61 10.82
C GLY A 114 -34.57 -12.16 11.65
N GLY A 115 -34.85 -13.00 12.55
CA GLY A 115 -34.12 -13.80 13.50
C GLY A 115 -32.60 -13.64 13.67
N ALA A 116 -32.07 -14.50 14.52
CA ALA A 116 -30.65 -14.47 14.84
C ALA A 116 -29.77 -14.97 13.66
N ARG A 117 -30.19 -16.05 13.00
CA ARG A 117 -29.41 -16.70 11.93
C ARG A 117 -30.30 -17.19 10.80
N VAL A 118 -29.82 -17.07 9.57
CA VAL A 118 -30.42 -17.80 8.42
C VAL A 118 -30.03 -19.28 8.48
N VAL A 119 -28.74 -19.56 8.67
CA VAL A 119 -28.22 -20.93 8.71
C VAL A 119 -27.36 -21.16 9.95
N SER A 120 -27.63 -22.25 10.65
CA SER A 120 -26.73 -22.87 11.63
C SER A 120 -26.42 -24.29 11.13
N LEU A 121 -25.25 -24.46 10.53
CA LEU A 121 -24.76 -25.76 10.06
C LEU A 121 -23.87 -26.39 11.14
N VAL A 122 -24.39 -27.40 11.83
CA VAL A 122 -23.63 -28.12 12.86
C VAL A 122 -22.85 -29.27 12.24
N GLN A 123 -23.48 -29.99 11.30
CA GLN A 123 -22.88 -31.09 10.55
C GLN A 123 -23.66 -31.31 9.28
N GLY A 124 -23.02 -31.90 8.26
CA GLY A 124 -23.69 -32.22 6.98
C GLY A 124 -23.35 -31.19 5.91
N THR A 125 -24.26 -31.01 4.97
CA THR A 125 -24.04 -30.09 3.83
C THR A 125 -25.27 -29.23 3.61
N ILE A 126 -25.05 -27.95 3.39
CA ILE A 126 -26.07 -27.04 2.90
C ILE A 126 -25.58 -26.28 1.67
N THR A 127 -26.45 -26.19 0.66
CA THR A 127 -26.27 -25.33 -0.52
C THR A 127 -27.39 -24.30 -0.54
N VAL A 128 -27.07 -23.04 -0.68
CA VAL A 128 -28.03 -21.94 -0.79
C VAL A 128 -27.80 -21.21 -2.11
N ASN A 129 -28.81 -21.17 -2.96
CA ASN A 129 -28.77 -20.60 -4.30
C ASN A 129 -29.71 -19.38 -4.38
N GLY A 130 -29.16 -18.23 -4.71
CA GLY A 130 -29.89 -16.99 -4.91
C GLY A 130 -30.55 -16.41 -3.65
N GLY A 131 -31.18 -15.25 -3.79
CA GLY A 131 -31.95 -14.60 -2.75
C GLY A 131 -31.22 -13.53 -1.97
N THR A 132 -32.00 -12.78 -1.17
CA THR A 132 -31.50 -11.73 -0.29
C THR A 132 -31.84 -12.05 1.17
N TYR A 133 -30.82 -12.12 2.02
CA TYR A 133 -30.90 -12.59 3.39
C TYR A 133 -30.45 -11.50 4.36
N TYR A 134 -31.32 -11.19 5.33
CA TYR A 134 -31.06 -10.20 6.38
C TYR A 134 -30.85 -10.91 7.72
N GLY A 135 -29.72 -10.67 8.36
CA GLY A 135 -29.41 -11.11 9.71
C GLY A 135 -29.40 -9.92 10.67
N SER A 136 -30.09 -10.04 11.80
CA SER A 136 -30.19 -8.95 12.79
C SER A 136 -29.64 -9.29 14.17
N GLY A 137 -29.23 -10.53 14.38
CA GLY A 137 -28.78 -11.00 15.70
C GLY A 137 -27.29 -11.32 15.72
N THR A 138 -26.98 -12.59 15.64
CA THR A 138 -25.63 -13.15 15.58
C THR A 138 -25.20 -13.34 14.13
N GLU A 139 -24.26 -14.25 13.88
CA GLU A 139 -23.79 -14.56 12.51
C GLU A 139 -24.96 -15.00 11.60
N THR A 140 -25.07 -14.40 10.43
CA THR A 140 -26.20 -14.72 9.51
C THR A 140 -26.08 -16.13 8.94
N PHE A 141 -24.89 -16.52 8.49
CA PHE A 141 -24.55 -17.88 8.06
C PHE A 141 -23.43 -18.42 8.92
N LEU A 142 -23.72 -19.40 9.76
CA LEU A 142 -22.77 -20.03 10.65
C LEU A 142 -22.49 -21.48 10.25
N ASN A 143 -21.23 -21.79 9.99
CA ASN A 143 -20.72 -23.17 9.93
C ASN A 143 -20.04 -23.49 11.27
N PHE A 144 -20.69 -24.30 12.08
CA PHE A 144 -20.35 -24.46 13.49
C PHE A 144 -19.17 -25.42 13.71
N ARG A 145 -18.39 -25.18 14.74
CA ARG A 145 -17.07 -25.76 15.01
C ARG A 145 -16.98 -27.27 15.28
N TYR A 146 -18.07 -27.96 15.56
CA TYR A 146 -17.94 -29.30 16.13
C TYR A 146 -17.75 -30.44 15.10
N ASN A 147 -18.34 -30.36 13.92
CA ASN A 147 -18.49 -31.52 13.03
C ASN A 147 -18.16 -31.29 11.54
N GLN A 148 -17.38 -30.27 11.22
CA GLN A 148 -16.85 -30.00 9.87
C GLN A 148 -17.92 -30.01 8.75
N GLY A 149 -18.99 -29.25 8.93
CA GLY A 149 -20.01 -29.06 7.90
C GLY A 149 -19.46 -28.43 6.62
N VAL A 150 -20.15 -28.66 5.50
CA VAL A 150 -19.84 -28.07 4.19
C VAL A 150 -20.97 -27.13 3.77
N MET A 151 -20.64 -25.86 3.53
CA MET A 151 -21.59 -24.83 3.13
C MET A 151 -21.24 -24.28 1.75
N TRP A 152 -22.21 -24.24 0.86
CA TRP A 152 -22.13 -23.63 -0.46
C TRP A 152 -23.11 -22.46 -0.54
N LEU A 153 -22.60 -21.28 -0.86
CA LEU A 153 -23.38 -20.05 -1.01
C LEU A 153 -23.17 -19.52 -2.42
N ASN A 154 -24.20 -19.58 -3.26
CA ASN A 154 -24.11 -19.26 -4.68
C ASN A 154 -25.02 -18.07 -5.02
N ASP A 155 -24.42 -16.97 -5.49
CA ASP A 155 -25.11 -15.77 -5.98
C ASP A 155 -26.14 -15.20 -4.98
N ILE A 156 -25.83 -15.24 -3.69
CA ILE A 156 -26.70 -14.72 -2.62
C ILE A 156 -26.28 -13.33 -2.17
N ASN A 157 -27.24 -12.54 -1.69
CA ASN A 157 -26.98 -11.26 -1.05
C ASN A 157 -27.23 -11.37 0.46
N VAL A 158 -26.25 -11.01 1.28
CA VAL A 158 -26.34 -11.05 2.74
C VAL A 158 -26.14 -9.65 3.31
N ILE A 159 -27.09 -9.22 4.12
CA ILE A 159 -27.08 -7.93 4.81
C ILE A 159 -27.16 -8.23 6.31
N ALA A 160 -26.01 -8.20 6.99
CA ALA A 160 -25.91 -8.44 8.43
C ALA A 160 -25.86 -7.11 9.19
N SER A 161 -26.68 -7.00 10.23
CA SER A 161 -26.73 -5.80 11.09
C SER A 161 -26.30 -6.07 12.53
N GLY A 162 -26.05 -7.31 12.90
CA GLY A 162 -25.67 -7.69 14.26
C GLY A 162 -24.24 -8.20 14.39
N ASP A 163 -23.79 -9.05 13.46
CA ASP A 163 -22.50 -9.69 13.49
C ASP A 163 -22.03 -10.04 12.07
N ASN A 164 -21.29 -11.13 11.88
CA ASN A 164 -20.75 -11.52 10.58
C ASN A 164 -21.86 -11.91 9.59
N ALA A 165 -21.67 -11.58 8.33
CA ALA A 165 -22.51 -12.14 7.27
C ALA A 165 -22.26 -13.66 7.14
N VAL A 166 -20.99 -14.09 7.20
CA VAL A 166 -20.60 -15.51 7.20
C VAL A 166 -19.53 -15.76 8.24
N ASN A 167 -19.70 -16.81 9.04
CA ASN A 167 -18.70 -17.28 10.00
C ASN A 167 -18.46 -18.79 9.82
N ASN A 168 -17.23 -19.16 9.45
CA ASN A 168 -16.78 -20.54 9.34
C ASN A 168 -15.88 -20.89 10.54
N GLN A 169 -16.36 -21.71 11.44
CA GLN A 169 -15.65 -22.08 12.67
C GLN A 169 -14.94 -23.45 12.58
N GLY A 170 -14.31 -23.76 11.44
CA GLY A 170 -13.52 -25.00 11.30
C GLY A 170 -14.06 -26.03 10.33
N GLY A 171 -15.10 -25.71 9.56
CA GLY A 171 -15.60 -26.53 8.46
C GLY A 171 -15.16 -26.02 7.08
N LYS A 172 -15.92 -26.35 6.04
CA LYS A 172 -15.68 -25.89 4.68
C LYS A 172 -16.79 -24.96 4.23
N VAL A 173 -16.41 -23.78 3.71
CA VAL A 173 -17.35 -22.81 3.14
C VAL A 173 -16.89 -22.40 1.76
N HIS A 174 -17.77 -22.53 0.79
CA HIS A 174 -17.54 -22.11 -0.59
C HIS A 174 -18.55 -21.02 -0.95
N ILE A 175 -18.05 -19.85 -1.27
CA ILE A 175 -18.86 -18.70 -1.66
C ILE A 175 -18.54 -18.36 -3.11
N LYS A 176 -19.58 -18.32 -3.94
CA LYS A 176 -19.47 -17.93 -5.34
C LYS A 176 -20.49 -16.85 -5.67
N GLY A 177 -19.98 -15.71 -6.13
CA GLY A 177 -20.83 -14.55 -6.46
C GLY A 177 -21.53 -13.93 -5.26
N GLY A 178 -22.41 -12.98 -5.53
CA GLY A 178 -23.23 -12.32 -4.53
C GLY A 178 -22.52 -11.19 -3.78
N THR A 179 -23.28 -10.57 -2.86
CA THR A 179 -22.83 -9.41 -2.08
C THR A 179 -23.03 -9.67 -0.59
N TYR A 180 -22.00 -9.41 0.19
CA TYR A 180 -21.98 -9.64 1.64
C TYR A 180 -21.64 -8.33 2.33
N THR A 181 -22.57 -7.81 3.12
CA THR A 181 -22.40 -6.57 3.87
C THR A 181 -22.61 -6.79 5.36
N SER A 182 -21.84 -6.09 6.17
CA SER A 182 -22.07 -6.02 7.62
C SER A 182 -21.65 -4.66 8.17
N ASN A 183 -22.40 -4.16 9.14
CA ASN A 183 -22.00 -3.01 9.96
C ASN A 183 -21.13 -3.44 11.16
N SER A 184 -20.97 -4.73 11.40
CA SER A 184 -20.04 -5.33 12.34
C SER A 184 -18.70 -5.68 11.69
N SER A 185 -17.77 -6.27 12.43
CA SER A 185 -16.43 -6.62 11.97
C SER A 185 -15.99 -7.97 12.53
N PRO A 186 -15.50 -8.86 11.70
CA PRO A 186 -15.42 -8.81 10.23
C PRO A 186 -16.75 -9.13 9.52
N VAL A 187 -16.84 -8.82 8.22
CA VAL A 187 -18.02 -9.22 7.41
C VAL A 187 -18.01 -10.72 7.18
N ILE A 188 -16.87 -11.26 6.74
CA ILE A 188 -16.64 -12.71 6.56
C ILE A 188 -15.51 -13.13 7.48
N TYR A 189 -15.73 -14.19 8.24
CA TYR A 189 -14.74 -14.76 9.14
C TYR A 189 -14.49 -16.24 8.85
N ASN A 190 -13.24 -16.59 8.56
CA ASN A 190 -12.79 -17.98 8.43
C ASN A 190 -11.85 -18.31 9.58
N GLN A 191 -12.24 -19.21 10.46
CA GLN A 191 -11.57 -19.48 11.72
C GLN A 191 -10.83 -20.81 11.72
N THR A 192 -9.66 -20.83 12.36
CA THR A 192 -9.08 -22.03 12.98
C THR A 192 -9.51 -22.05 14.43
N TRP A 193 -10.04 -23.15 14.89
CA TRP A 193 -10.46 -23.32 16.27
C TRP A 193 -9.50 -24.27 17.02
N ASP A 194 -8.81 -23.71 18.00
CA ASP A 194 -8.01 -24.50 18.93
C ASP A 194 -8.95 -25.28 19.84
N ARG A 195 -8.81 -26.61 19.84
CA ARG A 195 -9.47 -27.47 20.81
C ARG A 195 -8.61 -27.60 22.07
N ASP A 196 -9.20 -28.12 23.13
CA ASP A 196 -8.49 -28.44 24.38
C ASP A 196 -7.25 -29.31 24.12
N ALA A 197 -6.26 -29.23 24.99
CA ALA A 197 -4.98 -29.88 24.85
C ALA A 197 -5.11 -31.39 24.48
N GLY A 198 -4.52 -31.78 23.36
CA GLY A 198 -4.53 -33.16 22.86
C GLY A 198 -5.57 -33.46 21.77
N VAL A 199 -6.38 -32.49 21.36
CA VAL A 199 -7.31 -32.64 20.22
C VAL A 199 -6.79 -31.84 19.04
N ALA A 200 -6.83 -32.43 17.82
CA ALA A 200 -6.40 -31.74 16.60
C ALA A 200 -7.22 -30.44 16.37
N GLU A 201 -6.53 -29.40 15.96
CA GLU A 201 -7.15 -28.13 15.56
C GLU A 201 -8.16 -28.33 14.44
N LEU A 202 -9.22 -27.53 14.46
CA LEU A 202 -10.18 -27.43 13.36
C LEU A 202 -9.83 -26.24 12.49
N VAL A 203 -9.19 -26.50 11.36
CA VAL A 203 -8.84 -25.47 10.38
C VAL A 203 -10.04 -25.19 9.49
N GLY A 204 -10.55 -23.97 9.52
CA GLY A 204 -11.57 -23.53 8.58
C GLY A 204 -11.00 -23.42 7.17
N ILE A 205 -11.69 -24.01 6.21
CA ILE A 205 -11.33 -23.94 4.79
C ILE A 205 -12.38 -23.08 4.09
N MET A 206 -11.95 -22.01 3.43
CA MET A 206 -12.88 -21.12 2.73
C MET A 206 -12.38 -20.77 1.32
N THR A 207 -13.31 -20.73 0.38
CA THR A 207 -13.06 -20.21 -0.96
C THR A 207 -14.05 -19.09 -1.27
N LEU A 208 -13.54 -17.98 -1.79
CA LEU A 208 -14.32 -16.84 -2.29
C LEU A 208 -14.05 -16.71 -3.78
N THR A 209 -15.09 -16.81 -4.59
CA THR A 209 -15.00 -16.69 -6.06
C THR A 209 -15.95 -15.60 -6.54
N ASP A 210 -15.41 -14.53 -7.11
CA ASP A 210 -16.14 -13.37 -7.65
C ASP A 210 -17.14 -12.73 -6.66
N VAL A 211 -16.75 -12.65 -5.39
CA VAL A 211 -17.59 -12.20 -4.28
C VAL A 211 -17.39 -10.71 -4.02
N THR A 212 -18.48 -9.97 -3.79
CA THR A 212 -18.40 -8.60 -3.27
C THR A 212 -18.59 -8.60 -1.76
N VAL A 213 -17.59 -8.07 -1.03
CA VAL A 213 -17.62 -7.92 0.43
C VAL A 213 -17.48 -6.45 0.80
N GLU A 214 -18.39 -5.94 1.61
CA GLU A 214 -18.37 -4.54 2.04
C GLU A 214 -18.61 -4.43 3.54
N SER A 215 -17.65 -3.87 4.27
CA SER A 215 -17.86 -3.46 5.65
C SER A 215 -18.44 -2.06 5.70
N THR A 216 -19.64 -1.93 6.27
CA THR A 216 -20.32 -0.63 6.50
C THR A 216 -20.10 -0.10 7.92
N SER A 217 -19.16 -0.69 8.68
CA SER A 217 -18.80 -0.25 10.04
C SER A 217 -18.36 1.22 10.05
N SER A 218 -18.83 1.97 11.02
CA SER A 218 -18.40 3.37 11.23
C SER A 218 -16.97 3.49 11.75
N GLY A 219 -16.41 2.41 12.30
CA GLY A 219 -15.06 2.32 12.84
C GLY A 219 -14.03 1.79 11.83
N LYS A 220 -13.10 0.97 12.32
CA LYS A 220 -12.11 0.24 11.51
C LYS A 220 -12.59 -1.19 11.21
N GLY A 221 -13.78 -1.32 10.62
CA GLY A 221 -14.33 -2.62 10.27
C GLY A 221 -13.48 -3.36 9.26
N THR A 222 -13.33 -4.68 9.44
CA THR A 222 -12.60 -5.58 8.55
C THR A 222 -13.55 -6.22 7.54
N GLY A 223 -13.13 -6.34 6.29
CA GLY A 223 -13.90 -7.08 5.28
C GLY A 223 -13.83 -8.59 5.52
N VAL A 224 -12.69 -9.20 5.29
CA VAL A 224 -12.44 -10.63 5.48
C VAL A 224 -11.35 -10.83 6.54
N LEU A 225 -11.64 -11.59 7.59
CA LEU A 225 -10.67 -12.05 8.57
C LEU A 225 -10.42 -13.54 8.38
N ASN A 226 -9.16 -13.92 8.24
CA ASN A 226 -8.77 -15.31 8.06
C ASN A 226 -7.78 -15.76 9.14
N THR A 227 -8.15 -16.80 9.87
CA THR A 227 -7.26 -17.56 10.75
C THR A 227 -7.19 -19.04 10.36
N GLY A 228 -7.76 -19.41 9.21
CA GLY A 228 -7.74 -20.75 8.60
C GLY A 228 -7.09 -20.72 7.22
N ASN A 229 -7.52 -21.61 6.34
CA ASN A 229 -7.07 -21.66 4.96
C ASN A 229 -8.08 -20.94 4.06
N LEU A 230 -7.64 -19.88 3.39
CA LEU A 230 -8.49 -19.05 2.53
C LEU A 230 -7.91 -18.93 1.13
N THR A 231 -8.74 -19.14 0.12
CA THR A 231 -8.41 -18.83 -1.28
C THR A 231 -9.43 -17.84 -1.82
N ILE A 232 -8.93 -16.76 -2.44
CA ILE A 232 -9.76 -15.73 -3.08
C ILE A 232 -9.44 -15.68 -4.57
N THR A 233 -10.46 -15.81 -5.40
CA THR A 233 -10.37 -15.75 -6.86
C THR A 233 -11.39 -14.75 -7.40
N GLY A 234 -10.95 -13.56 -7.72
CA GLY A 234 -11.83 -12.48 -8.20
C GLY A 234 -12.61 -11.76 -7.10
N GLY A 235 -13.57 -10.94 -7.54
CA GLY A 235 -14.43 -10.17 -6.67
C GLY A 235 -13.83 -8.88 -6.12
N LYS A 236 -14.53 -8.29 -5.14
CA LYS A 236 -14.16 -7.01 -4.55
C LYS A 236 -14.34 -7.03 -3.04
N VAL A 237 -13.34 -6.57 -2.30
CA VAL A 237 -13.41 -6.43 -0.84
C VAL A 237 -13.13 -4.98 -0.46
N THR A 238 -14.08 -4.33 0.17
CA THR A 238 -13.97 -2.94 0.63
C THR A 238 -14.27 -2.83 2.12
N ALA A 239 -13.40 -2.12 2.84
CA ALA A 239 -13.58 -1.91 4.27
C ALA A 239 -13.00 -0.57 4.73
N PRO A 240 -13.48 0.03 5.81
CA PRO A 240 -12.81 1.16 6.45
C PRO A 240 -11.51 0.76 7.15
N GLY A 241 -11.42 -0.43 7.73
CA GLY A 241 -10.20 -1.07 8.21
C GLY A 241 -9.57 -1.97 7.16
N PRO A 242 -8.86 -3.05 7.54
CA PRO A 242 -8.31 -3.98 6.58
C PRO A 242 -9.41 -4.63 5.72
N ALA A 243 -9.26 -4.53 4.39
CA ALA A 243 -10.16 -5.29 3.51
C ALA A 243 -9.93 -6.80 3.72
N LEU A 244 -8.66 -7.23 3.81
CA LEU A 244 -8.26 -8.60 4.12
C LEU A 244 -7.28 -8.59 5.30
N ASN A 245 -7.53 -9.42 6.30
CA ASN A 245 -6.63 -9.61 7.43
C ASN A 245 -6.30 -11.12 7.57
N SER A 246 -5.05 -11.50 7.26
CA SER A 246 -4.51 -12.84 7.50
C SER A 246 -3.87 -12.85 8.88
N TYR A 247 -4.49 -13.55 9.83
CA TYR A 247 -4.18 -13.44 11.26
C TYR A 247 -4.02 -14.83 11.90
N LEU A 248 -3.27 -14.92 12.98
CA LEU A 248 -2.92 -16.16 13.67
C LEU A 248 -2.42 -17.22 12.67
N LYS A 249 -2.77 -18.46 12.81
CA LYS A 249 -2.32 -19.60 12.00
C LYS A 249 -2.83 -19.59 10.54
N GLY A 250 -3.42 -18.47 10.07
CA GLY A 250 -4.07 -18.37 8.78
C GLY A 250 -3.12 -18.43 7.59
N GLU A 251 -3.45 -19.26 6.59
CA GLU A 251 -2.81 -19.22 5.28
C GLU A 251 -3.81 -18.65 4.26
N THR A 252 -3.38 -17.59 3.57
CA THR A 252 -4.24 -16.90 2.59
C THR A 252 -3.58 -16.89 1.22
N THR A 253 -4.32 -17.31 0.20
CA THR A 253 -3.92 -17.16 -1.20
C THR A 253 -4.91 -16.23 -1.91
N VAL A 254 -4.40 -15.19 -2.56
CA VAL A 254 -5.15 -14.30 -3.44
C VAL A 254 -4.69 -14.53 -4.86
N GLU A 255 -5.54 -15.14 -5.68
CA GLU A 255 -5.28 -15.33 -7.11
C GLU A 255 -5.60 -14.04 -7.91
N SER A 256 -6.68 -13.35 -7.54
CA SER A 256 -7.14 -12.09 -8.14
C SER A 256 -8.18 -11.40 -7.28
N GLY A 257 -8.62 -10.20 -7.67
CA GLY A 257 -9.67 -9.41 -7.02
C GLY A 257 -9.20 -8.01 -6.64
N ASP A 258 -10.13 -7.15 -6.24
CA ASP A 258 -9.88 -5.76 -5.84
C ASP A 258 -10.05 -5.58 -4.34
N PHE A 259 -8.99 -5.16 -3.67
CA PHE A 259 -8.96 -4.95 -2.22
C PHE A 259 -8.73 -3.48 -1.90
N SER A 260 -9.66 -2.87 -1.17
CA SER A 260 -9.54 -1.46 -0.84
C SER A 260 -9.86 -1.16 0.62
N SER A 261 -9.03 -0.29 1.22
CA SER A 261 -9.27 0.27 2.55
C SER A 261 -9.35 1.78 2.49
N THR A 262 -10.31 2.37 3.22
CA THR A 262 -10.47 3.83 3.24
C THR A 262 -9.71 4.51 4.37
N ARG A 263 -9.32 3.79 5.44
CA ARG A 263 -8.71 4.37 6.66
C ARG A 263 -7.51 3.61 7.20
N ASP A 264 -7.22 2.43 6.67
CA ASP A 264 -6.17 1.53 7.18
C ASP A 264 -5.43 0.87 6.01
N CYS A 265 -4.92 -0.34 6.15
CA CYS A 265 -4.31 -1.10 5.07
C CYS A 265 -5.36 -1.89 4.28
N ALA A 266 -5.14 -2.09 2.97
CA ALA A 266 -6.01 -2.98 2.21
C ALA A 266 -5.79 -4.44 2.63
N VAL A 267 -4.55 -4.85 2.81
CA VAL A 267 -4.19 -6.20 3.30
C VAL A 267 -3.27 -6.10 4.50
N ARG A 268 -3.65 -6.77 5.58
CA ARG A 268 -2.83 -6.91 6.78
C ARG A 268 -2.40 -8.37 6.95
N VAL A 269 -1.12 -8.58 7.25
CA VAL A 269 -0.52 -9.90 7.35
C VAL A 269 0.16 -10.09 8.69
N TYR A 270 -0.26 -11.11 9.42
CA TYR A 270 0.38 -11.56 10.65
C TYR A 270 0.89 -13.00 10.55
N GLU A 271 0.52 -13.71 9.47
CA GLU A 271 0.94 -15.07 9.18
C GLU A 271 1.30 -15.22 7.71
N LYS A 272 0.76 -16.20 6.98
CA LYS A 272 1.15 -16.47 5.60
C LYS A 272 0.19 -15.88 4.59
N LEU A 273 0.74 -15.15 3.64
CA LEU A 273 0.00 -14.58 2.51
C LEU A 273 0.74 -14.79 1.19
N TYR A 274 0.02 -15.29 0.20
CA TYR A 274 0.47 -15.45 -1.18
C TYR A 274 -0.39 -14.60 -2.11
N LEU A 275 0.16 -13.49 -2.60
CA LEU A 275 -0.49 -12.61 -3.57
C LEU A 275 0.01 -12.95 -4.96
N LYS A 276 -0.80 -13.62 -5.75
CA LYS A 276 -0.50 -14.02 -7.14
C LYS A 276 -1.06 -13.03 -8.17
N GLY A 277 -2.05 -12.23 -7.77
CA GLY A 277 -2.68 -11.22 -8.60
C GLY A 277 -3.57 -10.30 -7.78
N GLY A 278 -4.36 -9.46 -8.46
CA GLY A 278 -5.30 -8.52 -7.84
C GLY A 278 -4.82 -7.08 -7.79
N THR A 279 -5.69 -6.21 -7.31
CA THR A 279 -5.44 -4.77 -7.14
C THR A 279 -5.58 -4.41 -5.67
N PHE A 280 -4.60 -3.68 -5.13
CA PHE A 280 -4.55 -3.33 -3.71
C PHE A 280 -4.42 -1.80 -3.56
N THR A 281 -5.35 -1.18 -2.85
CA THR A 281 -5.46 0.29 -2.74
C THR A 281 -5.77 0.73 -1.31
N ALA A 282 -4.98 1.66 -0.77
CA ALA A 282 -5.21 2.25 0.54
C ALA A 282 -4.74 3.73 0.58
N PRO A 283 -5.56 4.68 0.11
CA PRO A 283 -5.16 6.08 -0.05
C PRO A 283 -4.66 6.75 1.24
N ASN A 284 -5.18 6.31 2.39
CA ASN A 284 -4.81 6.86 3.71
C ASN A 284 -3.90 5.92 4.52
N GLY A 285 -3.49 4.79 3.94
CA GLY A 285 -2.71 3.76 4.62
C GLY A 285 -1.74 3.01 3.71
N SER A 286 -1.46 1.78 4.06
CA SER A 286 -0.59 0.90 3.27
C SER A 286 -1.43 -0.07 2.47
N ALA A 287 -1.15 -0.27 1.17
CA ALA A 287 -1.86 -1.30 0.43
C ALA A 287 -1.64 -2.68 1.06
N ILE A 288 -0.39 -3.02 1.36
CA ILE A 288 -0.02 -4.27 2.05
C ILE A 288 0.82 -3.93 3.26
N GLN A 289 0.50 -4.49 4.43
CA GLN A 289 1.26 -4.32 5.66
C GLN A 289 1.57 -5.68 6.30
N SER A 290 2.85 -6.02 6.37
CA SER A 290 3.37 -7.13 7.19
C SER A 290 3.59 -6.64 8.62
N GLY A 291 3.07 -7.31 9.62
CA GLY A 291 2.93 -6.77 10.97
C GLY A 291 3.39 -7.63 12.13
N ASP A 292 3.92 -8.83 11.90
CA ASP A 292 4.37 -9.75 12.94
C ASP A 292 5.68 -10.46 12.55
N ASP A 293 6.45 -10.94 13.52
CA ASP A 293 7.72 -11.65 13.28
C ASP A 293 7.52 -12.98 12.53
N SER A 294 6.37 -13.63 12.71
CA SER A 294 5.97 -14.84 11.96
C SER A 294 5.40 -14.56 10.58
N ALA A 295 5.12 -13.29 10.27
CA ALA A 295 4.52 -12.92 8.99
C ALA A 295 5.42 -13.26 7.81
N TYR A 296 4.86 -13.98 6.85
CA TYR A 296 5.46 -14.24 5.55
C TYR A 296 4.53 -13.77 4.44
N THR A 297 5.03 -12.92 3.57
CA THR A 297 4.26 -12.40 2.43
C THR A 297 5.01 -12.65 1.14
N GLU A 298 4.44 -13.42 0.23
CA GLU A 298 4.93 -13.54 -1.13
C GLU A 298 4.05 -12.72 -2.08
N ILE A 299 4.66 -11.81 -2.85
CA ILE A 299 3.98 -11.00 -3.85
C ILE A 299 4.53 -11.39 -5.22
N SER A 300 3.84 -12.29 -5.90
CA SER A 300 4.24 -12.83 -7.19
C SER A 300 3.45 -12.28 -8.38
N GLY A 301 2.52 -11.34 -8.14
CA GLY A 301 1.73 -10.65 -9.16
C GLY A 301 0.92 -9.50 -8.61
N GLY A 302 0.06 -8.93 -9.47
CA GLY A 302 -0.89 -7.89 -9.10
C GLY A 302 -0.38 -6.45 -9.22
N THR A 303 -1.25 -5.51 -8.91
CA THR A 303 -1.01 -4.06 -8.94
C THR A 303 -1.25 -3.46 -7.56
N ILE A 304 -0.27 -2.76 -7.05
CA ILE A 304 -0.32 -2.02 -5.79
C ILE A 304 -0.34 -0.54 -6.14
N LYS A 305 -1.46 0.13 -5.87
CA LYS A 305 -1.65 1.48 -6.39
C LYS A 305 -2.39 2.44 -5.45
N ASP A 306 -2.23 3.75 -5.77
CA ASP A 306 -2.99 4.84 -5.17
C ASP A 306 -3.02 4.79 -3.64
N SER A 307 -1.88 4.46 -3.04
CA SER A 307 -1.74 4.26 -1.60
C SER A 307 -0.72 5.24 -0.99
N LYS A 308 -0.87 5.55 0.29
CA LYS A 308 0.16 6.30 1.01
C LYS A 308 1.48 5.52 1.02
N VAL A 309 1.41 4.21 1.25
CA VAL A 309 2.53 3.28 1.13
C VAL A 309 2.05 2.04 0.37
N GLY A 310 2.81 1.59 -0.62
CA GLY A 310 2.49 0.36 -1.34
C GLY A 310 2.66 -0.86 -0.43
N VAL A 311 3.88 -1.23 -0.11
CA VAL A 311 4.22 -2.33 0.80
C VAL A 311 4.94 -1.78 2.02
N LYS A 312 4.37 -2.00 3.21
CA LYS A 312 4.97 -1.62 4.49
C LYS A 312 5.43 -2.87 5.23
N VAL A 313 6.73 -3.02 5.42
CA VAL A 313 7.33 -4.09 6.21
C VAL A 313 7.55 -3.56 7.63
N VAL A 314 6.64 -3.90 8.55
CA VAL A 314 6.76 -3.55 9.97
C VAL A 314 7.57 -4.62 10.69
N LYS A 315 7.28 -5.89 10.41
CA LYS A 315 7.95 -7.09 10.91
C LYS A 315 7.73 -8.26 9.93
N GLY A 316 8.52 -9.33 10.10
CA GLY A 316 8.42 -10.53 9.28
C GLY A 316 9.15 -10.41 7.95
N SER A 317 8.83 -11.28 7.00
CA SER A 317 9.48 -11.35 5.71
C SER A 317 8.52 -11.07 4.56
N VAL A 318 9.01 -10.33 3.56
CA VAL A 318 8.28 -10.04 2.32
C VAL A 318 9.18 -10.38 1.14
N ASP A 319 8.67 -11.25 0.27
CA ASP A 319 9.31 -11.65 -1.00
C ASP A 319 8.57 -11.00 -2.17
N LEU A 320 9.25 -10.11 -2.87
CA LEU A 320 8.73 -9.37 -4.02
C LEU A 320 9.27 -9.98 -5.32
N LYS A 321 8.38 -10.52 -6.15
CA LYS A 321 8.72 -11.22 -7.39
C LYS A 321 8.27 -10.46 -8.65
N LYS A 322 6.96 -10.37 -8.87
CA LYS A 322 6.36 -9.71 -10.04
C LYS A 322 5.20 -8.84 -9.57
N THR A 323 5.40 -7.56 -9.49
CA THR A 323 4.41 -6.62 -8.97
C THR A 323 4.54 -5.30 -9.70
N THR A 324 3.42 -4.63 -9.94
CA THR A 324 3.40 -3.28 -10.51
C THR A 324 3.03 -2.29 -9.39
N PHE A 325 3.85 -1.27 -9.21
CA PHE A 325 3.54 -0.13 -8.37
C PHE A 325 3.04 1.04 -9.23
N GLN A 326 2.00 1.74 -8.78
CA GLN A 326 1.40 2.84 -9.54
C GLN A 326 0.78 3.89 -8.61
N GLY A 327 1.25 5.14 -8.69
CA GLY A 327 0.61 6.26 -7.98
C GLY A 327 0.67 6.19 -6.45
N ASN A 328 1.56 5.38 -5.87
CA ASN A 328 1.80 5.39 -4.43
C ASN A 328 2.72 6.57 -4.07
N ASN A 329 2.60 7.11 -2.85
CA ASN A 329 3.55 8.12 -2.40
C ASN A 329 4.93 7.49 -2.16
N ILE A 330 4.96 6.28 -1.60
CA ILE A 330 6.15 5.45 -1.42
C ILE A 330 5.75 4.01 -1.78
N ASP A 331 6.52 3.33 -2.63
CA ASP A 331 6.17 1.97 -3.03
C ASP A 331 6.53 0.94 -1.97
N ILE A 332 7.69 1.09 -1.33
CA ILE A 332 8.19 0.18 -0.30
C ILE A 332 8.66 1.00 0.90
N TYR A 333 8.16 0.69 2.08
CA TYR A 333 8.59 1.30 3.34
C TYR A 333 9.02 0.23 4.34
N LEU A 334 10.24 0.36 4.84
CA LEU A 334 10.85 -0.56 5.79
C LEU A 334 10.87 0.05 7.19
N GLN A 335 10.34 -0.64 8.18
CA GLN A 335 10.51 -0.25 9.59
C GLN A 335 11.99 -0.45 10.01
N GLU A 336 12.36 0.01 11.21
CA GLU A 336 13.71 -0.15 11.75
C GLU A 336 14.21 -1.59 11.57
N ASP A 337 15.45 -1.73 11.07
CA ASP A 337 16.16 -3.00 10.84
C ASP A 337 15.48 -3.99 9.87
N GLN A 338 14.31 -3.65 9.31
CA GLN A 338 13.64 -4.52 8.35
C GLN A 338 14.29 -4.43 6.96
N VAL A 339 14.26 -5.54 6.25
CA VAL A 339 14.70 -5.67 4.85
C VAL A 339 13.61 -6.35 4.04
N ILE A 340 13.67 -6.20 2.72
CA ILE A 340 12.77 -6.89 1.79
C ILE A 340 13.57 -7.78 0.85
N THR A 341 13.07 -8.98 0.57
CA THR A 341 13.62 -9.83 -0.49
C THR A 341 13.03 -9.40 -1.83
N ILE A 342 13.88 -9.01 -2.77
CA ILE A 342 13.47 -8.68 -4.14
C ILE A 342 14.14 -9.69 -5.07
N GLU A 343 13.34 -10.46 -5.79
CA GLU A 343 13.84 -11.48 -6.68
C GLU A 343 14.17 -10.96 -8.08
N SER A 344 14.97 -11.72 -8.83
CA SER A 344 15.40 -11.38 -10.19
C SER A 344 14.26 -11.23 -11.19
N SER A 345 13.09 -11.75 -10.87
CA SER A 345 11.87 -11.62 -11.66
C SER A 345 11.19 -10.25 -11.53
N PHE A 346 11.51 -9.46 -10.50
CA PHE A 346 11.07 -8.07 -10.37
C PHE A 346 11.79 -7.19 -11.39
N LYS A 347 11.04 -6.56 -12.30
CA LYS A 347 11.59 -5.73 -13.39
C LYS A 347 11.09 -4.29 -13.37
N ASN A 348 10.12 -3.99 -12.51
CA ASN A 348 9.51 -2.68 -12.44
C ASN A 348 10.38 -1.70 -11.62
N ALA A 349 10.13 -0.40 -11.78
CA ALA A 349 10.68 0.60 -10.89
C ALA A 349 9.91 0.60 -9.56
N ALA A 350 10.61 0.92 -8.46
CA ALA A 350 9.98 1.18 -7.19
C ALA A 350 10.75 2.22 -6.36
N THR A 351 10.02 3.06 -5.65
CA THR A 351 10.57 3.94 -4.63
C THR A 351 10.65 3.20 -3.30
N ILE A 352 11.74 3.39 -2.56
CA ILE A 352 11.95 2.75 -1.26
C ILE A 352 12.37 3.77 -0.20
N ASP A 353 11.84 3.64 1.01
CA ASP A 353 12.19 4.43 2.17
C ASP A 353 12.26 3.54 3.43
N CYS A 354 12.84 4.05 4.51
CA CYS A 354 12.93 3.34 5.79
C CYS A 354 12.84 4.31 6.99
N ALA A 355 12.50 3.74 8.15
CA ALA A 355 12.34 4.51 9.38
C ALA A 355 13.68 5.05 9.94
N ASP A 356 14.79 4.38 9.65
CA ASP A 356 16.13 4.66 10.16
C ASP A 356 17.13 4.95 9.02
N PRO A 357 16.91 6.00 8.19
CA PRO A 357 17.79 6.27 7.07
C PRO A 357 19.18 6.69 7.53
N LYS A 358 20.19 5.92 7.15
CA LYS A 358 21.60 6.20 7.40
C LYS A 358 22.44 5.61 6.27
N ASP A 359 23.64 6.12 6.10
CA ASP A 359 24.56 5.57 5.11
C ASP A 359 24.86 4.10 5.39
N GLY A 360 24.88 3.27 4.34
CA GLY A 360 25.05 1.81 4.44
C GLY A 360 23.83 1.05 4.97
N ARG A 361 22.69 1.69 5.28
CA ARG A 361 21.45 1.01 5.70
C ARG A 361 21.01 0.00 4.67
N GLN A 362 21.04 -1.28 5.02
CA GLN A 362 20.63 -2.38 4.16
C GLN A 362 19.12 -2.32 3.88
N LEU A 363 18.73 -2.39 2.63
CA LEU A 363 17.34 -2.32 2.17
C LEU A 363 16.81 -3.68 1.71
N THR A 364 17.66 -4.46 1.03
CA THR A 364 17.28 -5.78 0.54
C THR A 364 18.03 -6.89 1.28
N THR A 365 17.44 -8.08 1.30
CA THR A 365 18.08 -9.26 1.89
C THR A 365 19.42 -9.54 1.20
N ALA A 366 20.48 -9.72 1.99
CA ALA A 366 21.80 -10.04 1.48
C ALA A 366 21.84 -11.49 0.99
N THR A 367 22.10 -11.70 -0.30
CA THR A 367 21.99 -13.00 -0.94
C THR A 367 23.26 -13.33 -1.72
N THR A 368 23.82 -14.52 -1.53
CA THR A 368 25.03 -14.98 -2.22
C THR A 368 24.76 -15.19 -3.71
N GLY A 369 25.62 -14.62 -4.56
CA GLY A 369 25.52 -14.75 -6.00
C GLY A 369 24.37 -13.97 -6.67
N ALA A 370 23.71 -13.09 -5.91
CA ALA A 370 22.57 -12.30 -6.41
C ALA A 370 22.98 -11.04 -7.19
N LYS A 371 23.88 -11.20 -8.16
CA LYS A 371 24.41 -10.11 -8.99
C LYS A 371 23.33 -9.28 -9.69
N TYR A 372 22.14 -9.82 -9.90
CA TYR A 372 20.99 -9.12 -10.45
C TYR A 372 20.53 -7.95 -9.56
N GLN A 373 20.89 -7.93 -8.28
CA GLN A 373 20.49 -6.85 -7.37
C GLN A 373 21.00 -5.48 -7.82
N LYS A 374 22.15 -5.42 -8.47
CA LYS A 374 22.67 -4.17 -9.06
C LYS A 374 21.77 -3.58 -10.13
N ASP A 375 20.99 -4.44 -10.83
CA ASP A 375 20.13 -4.07 -11.96
C ASP A 375 18.68 -3.78 -11.51
N LEU A 376 18.37 -3.87 -10.21
CA LEU A 376 17.07 -3.51 -9.66
C LEU A 376 16.86 -1.99 -9.78
N ASN A 377 15.74 -1.61 -10.40
CA ASN A 377 15.37 -0.20 -10.57
C ASN A 377 14.70 0.34 -9.29
N LEU A 378 15.51 0.58 -8.28
CA LEU A 378 15.08 1.12 -6.99
C LEU A 378 15.61 2.55 -6.83
N THR A 379 14.73 3.46 -6.42
CA THR A 379 15.06 4.84 -6.09
C THR A 379 14.71 5.14 -4.64
N SER A 380 15.54 5.94 -3.95
CA SER A 380 15.23 6.40 -2.60
C SER A 380 14.10 7.43 -2.64
N ALA A 381 13.10 7.27 -1.80
CA ALA A 381 12.11 8.32 -1.57
C ALA A 381 12.64 9.43 -0.63
N ASN A 382 13.72 9.15 0.10
CA ASN A 382 14.42 10.16 0.90
C ASN A 382 15.43 10.92 0.01
N GLU A 383 15.30 12.23 -0.05
CA GLU A 383 16.09 13.08 -0.94
C GLU A 383 17.59 13.13 -0.60
N ASP A 384 17.98 12.80 0.63
CA ASP A 384 19.37 12.82 1.08
C ASP A 384 20.14 11.57 0.70
N TYR A 385 19.47 10.54 0.19
CA TYR A 385 20.06 9.24 -0.11
C TYR A 385 19.79 8.77 -1.53
N LEU A 386 20.68 7.93 -2.02
CA LEU A 386 20.53 7.10 -3.22
C LEU A 386 20.38 5.63 -2.80
N VAL A 387 19.84 4.80 -3.69
CA VAL A 387 19.88 3.36 -3.51
C VAL A 387 21.15 2.80 -4.15
N GLY A 388 22.13 2.53 -3.31
CA GLY A 388 23.40 1.93 -3.69
C GLY A 388 23.33 0.40 -3.84
N TYR A 389 24.46 -0.18 -4.26
CA TYR A 389 24.67 -1.63 -4.32
C TYR A 389 25.96 -1.98 -3.58
N LYS A 390 25.92 -3.03 -2.78
CA LYS A 390 27.07 -3.49 -2.00
C LYS A 390 27.27 -4.99 -2.13
N THR A 391 28.53 -5.40 -2.10
CA THR A 391 28.94 -6.79 -1.98
C THR A 391 29.80 -6.93 -0.74
N GLU A 392 29.41 -7.80 0.17
CA GLU A 392 30.09 -8.03 1.44
C GLU A 392 30.05 -9.53 1.73
N ASP A 393 31.21 -10.14 2.02
CA ASP A 393 31.35 -11.57 2.26
C ASP A 393 30.73 -12.47 1.15
N GLY A 394 30.80 -12.02 -0.12
CA GLY A 394 30.20 -12.72 -1.25
C GLY A 394 28.69 -12.67 -1.35
N LYS A 395 28.05 -11.86 -0.51
CA LYS A 395 26.60 -11.56 -0.58
C LYS A 395 26.36 -10.19 -1.17
N GLU A 396 25.36 -10.09 -2.02
CA GLU A 396 24.95 -8.87 -2.67
C GLU A 396 23.64 -8.34 -2.08
N TYR A 397 23.55 -7.01 -1.95
CA TYR A 397 22.33 -6.32 -1.49
C TYR A 397 22.26 -4.85 -1.91
N ARG A 398 21.07 -4.29 -1.83
CA ARG A 398 20.86 -2.84 -1.99
C ARG A 398 20.90 -2.17 -0.61
N CYS A 399 21.49 -0.97 -0.56
CA CYS A 399 21.58 -0.18 0.66
C CYS A 399 21.33 1.31 0.35
N LEU A 400 21.06 2.10 1.37
CA LEU A 400 21.13 3.54 1.25
C LEU A 400 22.59 3.96 1.12
N SER A 401 22.85 4.89 0.21
CA SER A 401 24.12 5.61 0.11
C SER A 401 23.84 7.09 0.21
N LYS A 402 24.54 7.76 1.14
CA LYS A 402 24.41 9.21 1.26
C LYS A 402 24.78 9.86 -0.07
N LYS A 403 24.01 10.85 -0.51
CA LYS A 403 24.36 11.63 -1.69
C LYS A 403 25.69 12.32 -1.50
N VAL A 404 26.40 12.55 -2.60
CA VAL A 404 27.61 13.35 -2.59
C VAL A 404 27.28 14.74 -2.07
N GLY A 405 27.98 15.20 -1.02
CA GLY A 405 27.92 16.57 -0.55
C GLY A 405 28.88 17.44 -1.36
N VAL A 406 28.49 18.66 -1.68
CA VAL A 406 29.35 19.72 -2.25
C VAL A 406 29.21 20.91 -1.36
N THR A 407 30.34 21.48 -0.93
CA THR A 407 30.38 22.75 -0.19
C THR A 407 31.38 23.66 -0.84
N VAL A 408 30.97 24.90 -1.12
CA VAL A 408 31.83 25.94 -1.68
C VAL A 408 32.22 26.89 -0.55
N SER A 409 33.55 27.12 -0.34
CA SER A 409 34.01 28.10 0.63
C SER A 409 33.76 29.53 0.14
N ASP A 410 33.87 30.50 1.05
CA ASP A 410 34.05 31.89 0.67
C ASP A 410 35.36 32.03 -0.12
N PRO A 411 35.43 32.92 -1.13
CA PRO A 411 36.69 33.28 -1.75
C PRO A 411 37.64 33.87 -0.71
N GLU A 412 38.93 33.59 -0.85
CA GLU A 412 39.95 34.13 0.05
C GLU A 412 40.18 35.61 -0.25
N GLY A 413 40.00 36.45 0.76
CA GLY A 413 40.27 37.89 0.70
C GLY A 413 39.20 38.70 -0.05
N GLU A 414 39.57 39.91 -0.46
CA GLU A 414 38.70 40.77 -1.25
C GLU A 414 38.72 40.33 -2.74
N VAL A 415 37.54 40.06 -3.29
CA VAL A 415 37.40 39.66 -4.68
C VAL A 415 37.26 40.88 -5.58
N LYS A 416 38.15 41.02 -6.56
CA LYS A 416 38.18 42.17 -7.50
C LYS A 416 37.94 41.70 -8.92
N ALA A 417 37.28 42.53 -9.73
CA ALA A 417 37.08 42.23 -11.14
C ALA A 417 38.44 42.18 -11.88
N GLY A 418 38.69 41.12 -12.63
CA GLY A 418 39.93 40.87 -13.33
C GLY A 418 41.06 40.25 -12.51
N ASP A 419 40.92 40.14 -11.17
CA ASP A 419 41.90 39.49 -10.29
C ASP A 419 41.45 38.07 -9.91
N PRO A 420 42.37 37.08 -9.90
CA PRO A 420 42.04 35.72 -9.49
C PRO A 420 41.92 35.59 -7.96
N ALA A 421 40.77 35.22 -7.46
CA ALA A 421 40.54 34.90 -6.05
C ALA A 421 40.46 33.37 -5.87
N LYS A 422 41.07 32.87 -4.80
CA LYS A 422 41.03 31.44 -4.48
C LYS A 422 39.77 31.08 -3.72
N PHE A 423 39.26 29.89 -3.94
CA PHE A 423 38.21 29.25 -3.15
C PHE A 423 38.39 27.73 -3.14
N THR A 424 37.75 27.07 -2.20
CA THR A 424 37.81 25.61 -2.06
C THR A 424 36.42 25.02 -2.30
N VAL A 425 36.37 23.94 -3.04
CA VAL A 425 35.20 23.08 -3.12
C VAL A 425 35.51 21.80 -2.37
N THR A 426 34.77 21.58 -1.29
CA THR A 426 34.83 20.36 -0.50
C THR A 426 33.78 19.39 -0.98
N LEU A 427 34.20 18.19 -1.37
CA LEU A 427 33.35 17.09 -1.76
C LEU A 427 33.34 16.08 -0.64
N THR A 428 32.16 15.79 -0.09
CA THR A 428 31.97 14.71 0.86
C THR A 428 31.31 13.55 0.16
N HIS A 429 31.94 12.39 0.11
CA HIS A 429 31.37 11.18 -0.45
C HIS A 429 31.59 10.00 0.48
N GLU A 430 30.51 9.26 0.74
CA GLU A 430 30.55 8.02 1.50
C GLU A 430 29.99 6.90 0.60
N ASN A 431 30.78 5.83 0.40
CA ASN A 431 30.41 4.65 -0.40
C ASN A 431 29.99 4.94 -1.86
N SER A 432 30.36 6.08 -2.41
CA SER A 432 30.19 6.37 -3.83
C SER A 432 31.31 5.71 -4.62
N THR A 433 31.01 5.11 -5.75
CA THR A 433 32.02 4.54 -6.64
C THR A 433 31.90 5.14 -8.03
N GLY A 434 33.04 5.28 -8.69
CA GLY A 434 33.09 5.75 -10.08
C GLY A 434 33.58 7.20 -10.21
N THR A 435 33.27 7.81 -11.33
CA THR A 435 33.74 9.16 -11.70
C THR A 435 32.54 10.11 -11.74
N GLY A 436 32.62 11.18 -10.98
CA GLY A 436 31.73 12.33 -11.08
C GLY A 436 32.33 13.41 -11.99
N ILE A 437 31.50 14.37 -12.39
CA ILE A 437 31.90 15.57 -13.13
C ILE A 437 31.49 16.77 -12.29
N LEU A 438 32.49 17.54 -11.82
CA LEU A 438 32.26 18.81 -11.15
C LEU A 438 32.16 19.93 -12.20
N THR A 439 31.08 20.68 -12.13
CA THR A 439 30.81 21.80 -13.04
C THR A 439 30.49 23.07 -12.25
N PHE A 440 30.74 24.21 -12.83
CA PHE A 440 30.35 25.51 -12.28
C PHE A 440 29.29 26.18 -13.16
N GLY A 441 28.36 26.89 -12.53
CA GLY A 441 27.24 27.56 -13.21
C GLY A 441 27.50 29.03 -13.54
N ASP A 442 28.67 29.58 -13.17
CA ASP A 442 29.01 30.97 -13.48
C ASP A 442 29.49 31.09 -14.95
N LYS A 443 28.85 31.99 -15.70
CA LYS A 443 29.20 32.29 -17.10
C LYS A 443 30.03 33.57 -17.24
N ASN A 444 30.13 34.39 -16.16
CA ASN A 444 30.77 35.71 -16.17
C ASN A 444 32.13 35.69 -15.52
N SER A 445 32.65 34.51 -15.18
CA SER A 445 33.98 34.37 -14.56
C SER A 445 34.80 33.30 -15.27
N GLU A 446 36.11 33.48 -15.24
CA GLU A 446 37.03 32.41 -15.61
C GLU A 446 37.32 31.58 -14.37
N ILE A 447 37.22 30.26 -14.48
CA ILE A 447 37.47 29.33 -13.37
C ILE A 447 38.63 28.42 -13.75
N GLU A 448 39.62 28.34 -12.87
CA GLU A 448 40.77 27.44 -12.99
C GLU A 448 40.79 26.48 -11.80
N TYR A 449 41.19 25.25 -12.04
CA TYR A 449 41.41 24.25 -10.99
C TYR A 449 42.90 24.03 -10.76
N LYS A 450 43.29 23.77 -9.52
CA LYS A 450 44.67 23.42 -9.17
C LYS A 450 44.89 21.94 -9.43
N ASP A 451 45.82 21.61 -10.30
CA ASP A 451 46.15 20.23 -10.63
C ASP A 451 47.02 19.56 -9.55
N LYS A 452 47.27 18.24 -9.72
CA LYS A 452 48.10 17.45 -8.80
C LYS A 452 49.55 17.93 -8.68
N ASN A 453 50.04 18.77 -9.60
CA ASN A 453 51.38 19.35 -9.56
C ASN A 453 51.39 20.73 -8.90
N GLY A 454 50.22 21.21 -8.46
CA GLY A 454 50.04 22.54 -7.84
C GLY A 454 49.86 23.67 -8.83
N GLU A 455 49.72 23.40 -10.14
CA GLU A 455 49.52 24.39 -11.18
C GLU A 455 48.03 24.64 -11.44
N TYR A 456 47.67 25.90 -11.64
CA TYR A 456 46.30 26.26 -12.02
C TYR A 456 46.08 26.10 -13.52
N LYS A 457 45.02 25.43 -13.90
CA LYS A 457 44.62 25.15 -15.29
C LYS A 457 43.17 25.52 -15.51
N PRO A 458 42.82 25.98 -16.72
CA PRO A 458 41.44 26.26 -17.06
C PRO A 458 40.55 25.04 -16.86
N MET A 459 39.31 25.25 -16.40
CA MET A 459 38.31 24.19 -16.28
C MET A 459 38.11 23.51 -17.63
N PRO A 460 38.12 22.17 -17.66
CA PRO A 460 37.85 21.44 -18.91
C PRO A 460 36.42 21.74 -19.41
N GLU A 461 36.29 21.76 -20.75
CA GLU A 461 34.96 21.78 -21.37
C GLU A 461 34.17 20.55 -20.91
N GLY A 462 32.99 20.77 -20.33
CA GLY A 462 32.14 19.70 -19.76
C GLY A 462 32.43 19.38 -18.28
N GLY A 463 33.40 20.07 -17.63
CA GLY A 463 33.67 19.96 -16.21
C GLY A 463 34.87 19.11 -15.82
N LEU A 464 35.27 19.19 -14.57
CA LEU A 464 36.42 18.48 -13.99
C LEU A 464 35.98 17.05 -13.58
N LYS A 465 36.69 16.05 -14.07
CA LYS A 465 36.49 14.66 -13.63
C LYS A 465 37.06 14.46 -12.23
N ILE A 466 36.23 13.98 -11.31
CA ILE A 466 36.58 13.70 -9.92
C ILE A 466 36.29 12.23 -9.61
N ASN A 467 37.14 11.60 -8.83
CA ASN A 467 36.87 10.24 -8.35
C ASN A 467 35.93 10.32 -7.14
N LEU A 468 34.80 9.65 -7.25
CA LEU A 468 33.85 9.48 -6.15
C LEU A 468 34.32 8.27 -5.34
N GLY A 469 35.10 8.51 -4.29
CA GLY A 469 35.58 7.50 -3.34
C GLY A 469 34.98 7.69 -1.96
N ASN A 470 35.57 7.08 -0.96
CA ASN A 470 35.19 7.35 0.43
C ASN A 470 36.01 8.51 0.99
N GLY A 471 35.35 9.40 1.68
CA GLY A 471 35.98 10.47 2.44
C GLY A 471 35.61 11.88 1.97
N GLU A 472 36.35 12.82 2.53
CA GLU A 472 36.27 14.23 2.18
C GLU A 472 37.48 14.58 1.31
N VAL A 473 37.22 15.23 0.18
CA VAL A 473 38.26 15.67 -0.75
C VAL A 473 38.04 17.13 -1.05
N GLU A 474 39.09 17.91 -0.79
CA GLU A 474 39.15 19.34 -1.11
C GLU A 474 39.82 19.56 -2.46
N HIS A 475 39.20 20.40 -3.25
CA HIS A 475 39.75 20.88 -4.50
C HIS A 475 39.87 22.41 -4.45
N GLU A 476 41.08 22.91 -4.68
CA GLU A 476 41.37 24.37 -4.72
C GLU A 476 41.16 24.90 -6.15
N PHE A 477 40.48 26.02 -6.24
CA PHE A 477 40.15 26.72 -7.49
C PHE A 477 40.53 28.19 -7.40
N ARG A 478 40.58 28.82 -8.57
CA ARG A 478 40.58 30.28 -8.70
C ARG A 478 39.39 30.70 -9.56
N ILE A 479 38.80 31.82 -9.15
CA ILE A 479 37.79 32.51 -9.93
C ILE A 479 38.28 33.90 -10.29
N THR A 480 38.24 34.24 -11.58
CA THR A 480 38.54 35.59 -12.06
C THR A 480 37.24 36.20 -12.58
N PRO A 481 36.54 37.00 -11.76
CA PRO A 481 35.28 37.62 -12.17
C PRO A 481 35.52 38.69 -13.21
N LYS A 482 34.63 38.79 -14.21
CA LYS A 482 34.69 39.82 -15.26
C LYS A 482 33.85 41.04 -14.97
N GLU A 483 32.90 40.95 -14.06
CA GLU A 483 31.95 41.99 -13.70
C GLU A 483 31.96 42.26 -12.21
N THR A 484 31.68 43.49 -11.81
CA THR A 484 31.56 43.91 -10.42
C THR A 484 30.14 43.68 -9.87
N GLY A 485 29.99 43.72 -8.56
CA GLY A 485 28.72 43.58 -7.86
C GLY A 485 28.51 42.21 -7.25
N LYS A 486 27.27 41.92 -6.86
CA LYS A 486 26.91 40.63 -6.27
C LYS A 486 26.90 39.54 -7.32
N GLN A 487 27.64 38.46 -7.07
CA GLN A 487 27.69 37.28 -7.92
C GLN A 487 27.41 36.03 -7.10
N THR A 488 26.98 34.96 -7.76
CA THR A 488 26.71 33.65 -7.14
C THR A 488 27.51 32.57 -7.89
N LEU A 489 28.42 31.94 -7.17
CA LEU A 489 29.13 30.77 -7.67
C LEU A 489 28.33 29.52 -7.36
N THR A 490 27.94 28.79 -8.40
CA THR A 490 27.23 27.49 -8.26
C THR A 490 28.21 26.38 -8.60
N ALA A 491 28.46 25.46 -7.67
CA ALA A 491 29.17 24.21 -7.93
C ALA A 491 28.19 23.04 -7.94
N ALA A 492 28.31 22.15 -8.92
CA ALA A 492 27.46 20.96 -9.02
C ALA A 492 28.26 19.73 -9.47
N VAL A 493 27.95 18.58 -8.84
CA VAL A 493 28.50 17.28 -9.22
C VAL A 493 27.44 16.45 -9.93
N LYS A 494 27.81 15.85 -11.07
CA LYS A 494 26.98 14.95 -11.85
C LYS A 494 27.68 13.61 -12.04
N GLN A 495 26.90 12.54 -12.18
CA GLN A 495 27.38 11.23 -12.64
C GLN A 495 26.46 10.75 -13.78
N GLY A 496 26.97 10.75 -14.98
CA GLY A 496 26.14 10.61 -16.19
C GLY A 496 25.11 11.74 -16.26
N GLU A 497 23.84 11.41 -16.44
CA GLU A 497 22.73 12.38 -16.46
C GLU A 497 22.24 12.76 -15.05
N ASN A 498 22.69 12.05 -14.01
CA ASN A 498 22.21 12.26 -12.66
C ASN A 498 22.97 13.38 -11.97
N LYS A 499 22.24 14.40 -11.50
CA LYS A 499 22.75 15.45 -10.64
C LYS A 499 22.85 14.92 -9.21
N LEU A 500 24.07 14.81 -8.68
CA LEU A 500 24.32 14.21 -7.36
C LEU A 500 24.26 15.24 -6.24
N ALA A 501 24.85 16.43 -6.45
CA ALA A 501 24.89 17.49 -5.46
C ALA A 501 25.04 18.86 -6.11
N LYS A 502 24.67 19.91 -5.38
CA LYS A 502 24.81 21.31 -5.76
C LYS A 502 24.98 22.15 -4.51
N ASP A 503 25.87 23.15 -4.57
CA ASP A 503 25.95 24.21 -3.60
C ASP A 503 26.11 25.57 -4.29
N GLU A 504 25.68 26.63 -3.63
CA GLU A 504 25.71 27.99 -4.13
C GLU A 504 26.32 28.92 -3.09
N LYS A 505 27.25 29.76 -3.54
CA LYS A 505 27.92 30.72 -2.69
C LYS A 505 27.79 32.11 -3.29
N ASP A 506 27.22 33.02 -2.52
CA ASP A 506 27.17 34.44 -2.87
C ASP A 506 28.44 35.15 -2.43
N PHE A 507 28.97 35.99 -3.30
CA PHE A 507 30.11 36.86 -2.99
C PHE A 507 29.98 38.22 -3.68
N VAL A 508 30.73 39.18 -3.24
CA VAL A 508 30.72 40.54 -3.80
C VAL A 508 32.05 40.80 -4.49
N VAL A 509 31.98 41.23 -5.73
CA VAL A 509 33.13 41.63 -6.54
C VAL A 509 33.26 43.15 -6.50
N SER A 510 34.34 43.64 -5.93
CA SER A 510 34.67 45.06 -5.91
C SER A 510 35.40 45.49 -7.20
N GLU A 511 35.31 46.78 -7.49
CA GLU A 511 36.08 47.37 -8.58
C GLU A 511 37.56 47.50 -8.17
N MET A 512 38.46 47.38 -9.15
CA MET A 512 39.85 47.71 -8.90
C MET A 512 40.04 49.21 -8.80
N PRO A 513 40.98 49.70 -7.95
CA PRO A 513 41.36 51.08 -7.96
C PRO A 513 41.81 51.55 -9.35
N ILE A 514 41.21 52.59 -9.85
CA ILE A 514 41.60 53.16 -11.14
C ILE A 514 42.82 54.11 -10.92
N LEU A 515 43.96 53.72 -11.48
CA LEU A 515 45.15 54.50 -11.48
C LEU A 515 45.28 55.20 -12.84
N THR A 516 45.26 56.55 -12.80
CA THR A 516 45.50 57.37 -13.99
C THR A 516 46.92 57.90 -13.97
N LEU A 517 47.68 57.58 -15.02
CA LEU A 517 49.04 58.06 -15.23
C LEU A 517 49.08 59.08 -16.36
N LYS A 518 49.80 60.17 -16.20
CA LYS A 518 50.15 61.12 -17.26
C LYS A 518 51.64 61.35 -17.23
N ASP A 519 52.32 61.11 -18.34
CA ASP A 519 53.78 61.25 -18.46
C ASP A 519 54.57 60.48 -17.39
N GLY A 520 54.05 59.28 -16.99
CA GLY A 520 54.67 58.42 -15.98
C GLY A 520 54.42 58.89 -14.52
N VAL A 521 53.60 59.93 -14.33
CA VAL A 521 53.24 60.43 -13.00
C VAL A 521 51.80 60.07 -12.66
N ILE A 522 51.53 59.59 -11.45
CA ILE A 522 50.20 59.34 -10.93
C ILE A 522 49.40 60.63 -10.88
N THR A 523 48.39 60.77 -11.68
CA THR A 523 47.52 61.98 -11.72
C THR A 523 46.24 61.79 -10.95
N SER A 524 45.74 60.56 -10.87
CA SER A 524 44.55 60.22 -10.08
C SER A 524 44.57 58.76 -9.62
N VAL A 525 44.10 58.49 -8.41
CA VAL A 525 43.82 57.15 -7.87
C VAL A 525 42.45 57.23 -7.27
N THR A 526 41.51 56.49 -7.91
CA THR A 526 40.15 56.44 -7.44
C THR A 526 39.88 55.01 -6.92
N VAL A 527 39.41 54.91 -5.69
CA VAL A 527 39.01 53.63 -5.07
C VAL A 527 37.51 53.56 -5.08
N PRO A 528 36.95 52.41 -5.50
CA PRO A 528 35.49 52.21 -5.46
C PRO A 528 34.94 52.40 -4.05
N GLY A 529 33.83 53.07 -3.92
CA GLY A 529 33.15 53.27 -2.64
C GLY A 529 32.63 51.94 -2.07
N LYS A 530 32.74 51.70 -0.77
CA LYS A 530 32.19 50.50 -0.14
C LYS A 530 30.65 50.50 -0.19
N ASN A 531 30.06 49.36 -0.57
CA ASN A 531 28.62 49.13 -0.59
C ASN A 531 27.82 50.09 -1.51
N GLY A 532 28.37 50.48 -2.65
CA GLY A 532 27.69 51.35 -3.62
C GLY A 532 27.75 52.85 -3.26
N ALA A 533 28.61 53.22 -2.36
CA ALA A 533 28.98 54.65 -2.14
C ALA A 533 29.77 55.18 -3.35
N ASP A 534 29.74 56.50 -3.53
CA ASP A 534 30.55 57.15 -4.58
C ASP A 534 32.05 56.80 -4.45
N PRO A 535 32.77 56.65 -5.57
CA PRO A 535 34.22 56.41 -5.55
C PRO A 535 35.00 57.48 -4.80
N GLU A 536 35.95 57.05 -3.99
CA GLU A 536 36.78 57.93 -3.22
C GLU A 536 38.11 58.23 -3.97
N ASP A 537 38.47 59.51 -4.13
CA ASP A 537 39.73 59.90 -4.68
C ASP A 537 40.81 59.93 -3.56
N ILE A 538 41.72 58.95 -3.60
CA ILE A 538 42.82 58.79 -2.64
C ILE A 538 44.15 59.21 -3.23
N THR A 539 44.18 59.99 -4.30
CA THR A 539 45.40 60.45 -5.02
C THR A 539 46.44 61.05 -4.12
N GLU A 540 46.03 61.94 -3.23
CA GLU A 540 46.96 62.61 -2.30
C GLU A 540 47.55 61.68 -1.24
N ILE A 541 46.77 60.65 -0.81
CA ILE A 541 47.22 59.62 0.14
C ILE A 541 48.29 58.75 -0.51
N VAL A 542 48.03 58.29 -1.77
CA VAL A 542 48.98 57.45 -2.52
C VAL A 542 50.27 58.24 -2.86
N LYS A 543 50.19 59.51 -3.27
CA LYS A 543 51.36 60.37 -3.53
C LYS A 543 52.17 60.58 -2.29
N LYS A 544 51.54 60.77 -1.15
CA LYS A 544 52.25 60.98 0.13
C LYS A 544 53.03 59.75 0.54
N ASN A 545 52.43 58.56 0.44
CA ASN A 545 53.05 57.29 0.80
C ASN A 545 54.07 56.78 -0.23
N ALA A 546 54.05 57.26 -1.48
CA ALA A 546 55.04 56.94 -2.51
C ALA A 546 56.31 57.77 -2.37
N ASN A 547 56.28 58.79 -1.56
CA ASN A 547 57.44 59.70 -1.27
C ASN A 547 58.11 59.42 0.08
N GLU A 548 57.61 58.50 0.85
CA GLU A 548 58.22 57.93 2.07
C GLU A 548 58.89 56.56 1.72
#